data_67840041b4feafa6d159c6f15f21618d
#
_entry.id   67840041b4feafa6d159c6f15f21618d
#
_cell.length_a   1.000
_cell.length_b   1.000
_cell.length_c   1.000
_cell.angle_alpha   90.00
_cell.angle_beta   90.00
_cell.angle_gamma   90.00
#
_symmetry.space_group_name_H-M   'P 1'
#
loop_
_entity.id
_entity.type
_entity.pdbx_description
1 polymer ?
#
loop_
_entity_poly.entity_id
_entity_poly.type
_entity_poly.pdbx_seq_one_letter_code
_entity_poly.pdbx_strand_id
1 'polypeptide(L)'
;MTTFGILFALVGFLASQGLKLPPPAVSQPVSQTVAQSSRSFTSREMLRQPLFWLMFAMMAMMSTSGLMVTSQMAVFAEDFGISQAVVFGMAALPLALTIDRFTNGLTRPLFGFISDRFGREQTMFIAFALEGVAMTLWLACRDDPMLFVLLSGVVFFGWGEIFSLFPSTLTDTFGSEYASSNYGWLYISQGIGSIF
;
A
#
# COMPACT_ATOMS: atom_id res chain seq x y z
N MET A 1 20.42 -1.78 17.78
CA MET A 1 20.20 -1.96 16.32
C MET A 1 20.77 -3.29 15.82
N THR A 2 22.02 -3.62 16.08
CA THR A 2 22.71 -4.85 15.62
C THR A 2 21.99 -6.15 16.04
N THR A 3 21.51 -6.22 17.29
CA THR A 3 20.80 -7.39 17.83
C THR A 3 19.51 -7.70 17.05
N PHE A 4 18.73 -6.67 16.74
CA PHE A 4 17.51 -6.83 15.91
C PHE A 4 17.86 -7.24 14.49
N GLY A 5 18.92 -6.67 13.89
CA GLY A 5 19.38 -7.06 12.56
C GLY A 5 19.77 -8.54 12.47
N ILE A 6 20.50 -9.04 13.47
CA ILE A 6 20.88 -10.46 13.57
C ILE A 6 19.63 -11.34 13.75
N LEU A 7 18.71 -10.94 14.64
CA LEU A 7 17.47 -11.69 14.87
C LEU A 7 16.65 -11.81 13.58
N PHE A 8 16.43 -10.70 12.87
CA PHE A 8 15.69 -10.71 11.62
C PHE A 8 16.38 -11.53 10.53
N ALA A 9 17.71 -11.45 10.41
CA ALA A 9 18.46 -12.24 9.45
C ALA A 9 18.32 -13.75 9.75
N LEU A 10 18.39 -14.13 11.02
CA LEU A 10 18.28 -15.51 11.46
C LEU A 10 16.87 -16.07 11.25
N VAL A 11 15.85 -15.31 11.63
CA VAL A 11 14.44 -15.68 11.41
C VAL A 11 14.13 -15.77 9.91
N GLY A 12 14.60 -14.81 9.11
CA GLY A 12 14.42 -14.81 7.66
C GLY A 12 15.12 -16.00 6.99
N PHE A 13 16.35 -16.32 7.43
CA PHE A 13 17.07 -17.49 6.95
C PHE A 13 16.35 -18.79 7.29
N LEU A 14 15.91 -18.98 8.53
CA LEU A 14 15.17 -20.18 8.93
C LEU A 14 13.83 -20.30 8.20
N ALA A 15 13.09 -19.21 8.06
CA ALA A 15 11.82 -19.19 7.33
C ALA A 15 12.03 -19.53 5.83
N SER A 16 13.11 -19.07 5.21
CA SER A 16 13.41 -19.34 3.80
C SER A 16 13.65 -20.82 3.52
N GLN A 17 14.15 -21.60 4.50
CA GLN A 17 14.32 -23.05 4.34
C GLN A 17 13.00 -23.82 4.21
N GLY A 18 11.90 -23.22 4.72
CA GLY A 18 10.54 -23.77 4.57
C GLY A 18 9.86 -23.46 3.25
N LEU A 19 10.42 -22.54 2.46
CA LEU A 19 9.86 -22.16 1.16
C LEU A 19 10.09 -23.28 0.14
N LYS A 20 8.99 -23.84 -0.35
CA LYS A 20 8.99 -24.81 -1.46
C LYS A 20 8.36 -24.15 -2.68
N LEU A 21 8.87 -24.50 -3.86
CA LEU A 21 8.19 -24.12 -5.09
C LEU A 21 6.76 -24.69 -5.06
N PRO A 22 5.75 -23.87 -5.38
CA PRO A 22 4.39 -24.39 -5.49
C PRO A 22 4.36 -25.50 -6.54
N PRO A 23 3.53 -26.54 -6.35
CA PRO A 23 3.34 -27.55 -7.38
C PRO A 23 2.90 -26.86 -8.69
N PRO A 24 3.26 -27.43 -9.87
CA PRO A 24 2.85 -26.87 -11.15
C PRO A 24 1.35 -26.60 -11.11
N ALA A 25 0.97 -25.40 -11.47
CA ALA A 25 -0.37 -24.86 -11.26
C ALA A 25 -1.43 -25.81 -11.81
N VAL A 26 -2.16 -26.45 -10.94
CA VAL A 26 -3.51 -26.91 -11.27
C VAL A 26 -4.28 -25.64 -11.57
N SER A 27 -4.77 -25.50 -12.80
CA SER A 27 -5.57 -24.36 -13.25
C SER A 27 -6.69 -24.11 -12.24
N GLN A 28 -6.47 -23.12 -11.36
CA GLN A 28 -7.53 -22.71 -10.46
C GLN A 28 -8.64 -22.10 -11.32
N PRO A 29 -9.91 -22.36 -10.99
CA PRO A 29 -11.00 -21.74 -11.71
C PRO A 29 -10.82 -20.22 -11.58
N VAL A 30 -10.62 -19.56 -12.71
CA VAL A 30 -10.51 -18.11 -12.82
C VAL A 30 -11.75 -17.52 -12.18
N SER A 31 -11.59 -16.68 -11.17
CA SER A 31 -12.70 -15.95 -10.59
C SER A 31 -13.40 -15.17 -11.73
N GLN A 32 -14.69 -15.41 -11.93
CA GLN A 32 -15.46 -14.78 -13.02
C GLN A 32 -15.55 -13.25 -12.89
N THR A 33 -15.17 -12.71 -11.74
CA THR A 33 -15.22 -11.27 -11.42
C THR A 33 -13.96 -10.50 -11.81
N VAL A 34 -12.83 -11.18 -12.02
CA VAL A 34 -11.55 -10.55 -12.36
C VAL A 34 -11.14 -11.01 -13.77
N ALA A 35 -11.11 -10.06 -14.71
CA ALA A 35 -10.63 -10.34 -16.07
C ALA A 35 -9.10 -10.51 -16.03
N GLN A 36 -8.63 -11.72 -16.36
CA GLN A 36 -7.21 -12.01 -16.45
C GLN A 36 -6.76 -12.08 -17.91
N SER A 37 -5.60 -11.50 -18.20
CA SER A 37 -4.98 -11.62 -19.52
C SER A 37 -4.54 -13.07 -19.79
N SER A 38 -4.94 -13.60 -20.93
CA SER A 38 -4.46 -14.90 -21.42
C SER A 38 -3.03 -14.85 -21.97
N ARG A 39 -2.49 -13.64 -22.16
CA ARG A 39 -1.15 -13.40 -22.70
C ARG A 39 -0.24 -12.81 -21.63
N SER A 40 0.95 -13.35 -21.48
CA SER A 40 2.01 -12.76 -20.65
C SER A 40 2.87 -11.80 -21.47
N PHE A 41 3.02 -10.58 -20.95
CA PHE A 41 3.82 -9.51 -21.56
C PHE A 41 5.21 -9.48 -20.93
N THR A 42 6.24 -9.44 -21.76
CA THR A 42 7.59 -9.12 -21.29
C THR A 42 7.65 -7.68 -20.79
N SER A 43 8.61 -7.34 -19.93
CA SER A 43 8.77 -5.97 -19.42
C SER A 43 8.91 -4.94 -20.54
N ARG A 44 9.56 -5.28 -21.64
CA ARG A 44 9.73 -4.40 -22.80
C ARG A 44 8.40 -4.13 -23.54
N GLU A 45 7.56 -5.14 -23.66
CA GLU A 45 6.24 -5.00 -24.26
C GLU A 45 5.30 -4.20 -23.35
N MET A 46 5.33 -4.47 -22.04
CA MET A 46 4.55 -3.76 -21.03
C MET A 46 4.87 -2.26 -21.02
N LEU A 47 6.16 -1.88 -21.03
CA LEU A 47 6.60 -0.47 -21.04
C LEU A 47 6.13 0.32 -22.28
N ARG A 48 5.71 -0.37 -23.35
CA ARG A 48 5.11 0.26 -24.53
C ARG A 48 3.61 0.48 -24.43
N GLN A 49 2.97 -0.08 -23.40
CA GLN A 49 1.53 0.03 -23.22
C GLN A 49 1.18 1.31 -22.43
N PRO A 50 0.26 2.13 -22.91
CA PRO A 50 -0.16 3.34 -22.20
C PRO A 50 -0.79 3.04 -20.83
N LEU A 51 -1.44 1.89 -20.68
CA LEU A 51 -2.04 1.45 -19.43
C LEU A 51 -0.99 1.27 -18.32
N PHE A 52 0.21 0.78 -18.65
CA PHE A 52 1.31 0.70 -17.69
C PHE A 52 1.67 2.08 -17.13
N TRP A 53 1.78 3.09 -17.98
CA TRP A 53 2.13 4.44 -17.56
C TRP A 53 1.03 5.12 -16.74
N LEU A 54 -0.24 4.78 -17.02
CA LEU A 54 -1.35 5.19 -16.17
C LEU A 54 -1.22 4.58 -14.77
N MET A 55 -1.00 3.27 -14.66
CA MET A 55 -0.77 2.61 -13.38
C MET A 55 0.46 3.17 -12.67
N PHE A 56 1.53 3.45 -13.40
CA PHE A 56 2.74 4.06 -12.87
C PHE A 56 2.47 5.45 -12.26
N ALA A 57 1.73 6.30 -12.96
CA ALA A 57 1.35 7.62 -12.46
C ALA A 57 0.45 7.53 -11.24
N MET A 58 -0.55 6.63 -11.25
CA MET A 58 -1.44 6.39 -10.12
C MET A 58 -0.64 5.94 -8.88
N MET A 59 0.24 4.96 -9.03
CA MET A 59 1.06 4.46 -7.94
C MET A 59 2.05 5.53 -7.44
N ALA A 60 2.62 6.36 -8.33
CA ALA A 60 3.50 7.46 -7.93
C ALA A 60 2.75 8.48 -7.07
N MET A 61 1.56 8.93 -7.50
CA MET A 61 0.74 9.90 -6.76
C MET A 61 0.35 9.36 -5.37
N MET A 62 -0.15 8.11 -5.31
CA MET A 62 -0.52 7.47 -4.05
C MET A 62 0.69 7.28 -3.13
N SER A 63 1.83 6.88 -3.68
CA SER A 63 3.06 6.73 -2.90
C SER A 63 3.56 8.06 -2.35
N THR A 64 3.49 9.12 -3.14
CA THR A 64 3.90 10.47 -2.69
C THR A 64 3.06 10.92 -1.51
N SER A 65 1.73 10.77 -1.57
CA SER A 65 0.83 11.20 -0.50
C SER A 65 1.12 10.48 0.82
N GLY A 66 1.16 9.17 0.83
CA GLY A 66 1.39 8.41 2.05
C GLY A 66 2.81 8.51 2.61
N LEU A 67 3.83 8.58 1.73
CA LEU A 67 5.21 8.77 2.17
C LEU A 67 5.44 10.17 2.74
N MET A 68 4.83 11.20 2.15
CA MET A 68 4.87 12.56 2.68
C MET A 68 4.25 12.62 4.09
N VAL A 69 3.05 12.06 4.29
CA VAL A 69 2.43 12.01 5.61
C VAL A 69 3.30 11.24 6.60
N THR A 70 3.84 10.07 6.20
CA THR A 70 4.70 9.26 7.08
C THR A 70 5.96 10.01 7.50
N SER A 71 6.63 10.68 6.57
CA SER A 71 7.90 11.38 6.83
C SER A 71 7.73 12.67 7.62
N GLN A 72 6.59 13.37 7.43
CA GLN A 72 6.32 14.66 8.02
C GLN A 72 5.35 14.60 9.22
N MET A 73 4.93 13.41 9.66
CA MET A 73 3.93 13.25 10.71
C MET A 73 4.29 13.99 12.00
N ALA A 74 5.58 13.97 12.39
CA ALA A 74 6.05 14.67 13.57
C ALA A 74 5.99 16.19 13.39
N VAL A 75 6.34 16.69 12.20
CA VAL A 75 6.28 18.11 11.86
C VAL A 75 4.82 18.58 11.86
N PHE A 76 3.92 17.82 11.23
CA PHE A 76 2.48 18.14 11.28
C PHE A 76 1.92 18.17 12.69
N ALA A 77 2.30 17.21 13.56
CA ALA A 77 1.87 17.21 14.95
C ALA A 77 2.38 18.44 15.74
N GLU A 78 3.58 18.93 15.40
CA GLU A 78 4.14 20.15 15.98
C GLU A 78 3.45 21.40 15.44
N ASP A 79 3.31 21.54 14.14
CA ASP A 79 2.66 22.68 13.47
C ASP A 79 1.18 22.84 13.87
N PHE A 80 0.50 21.73 14.11
CA PHE A 80 -0.91 21.72 14.56
C PHE A 80 -1.04 21.84 16.09
N GLY A 81 0.08 21.98 16.83
CA GLY A 81 0.08 22.10 18.28
C GLY A 81 -0.33 20.83 19.04
N ILE A 82 -0.28 19.67 18.39
CA ILE A 82 -0.73 18.37 18.93
C ILE A 82 0.40 17.59 19.58
N SER A 83 1.66 17.98 19.39
CA SER A 83 2.84 17.25 19.86
C SER A 83 2.82 16.92 21.35
N GLN A 84 2.20 17.77 22.17
CA GLN A 84 2.06 17.59 23.63
C GLN A 84 0.66 17.08 24.07
N ALA A 85 -0.25 16.88 23.11
CA ALA A 85 -1.61 16.44 23.42
C ALA A 85 -1.62 14.98 23.88
N VAL A 86 -2.54 14.66 24.78
CA VAL A 86 -2.76 13.31 25.28
C VAL A 86 -4.12 12.81 24.81
N VAL A 87 -4.14 11.67 24.13
CA VAL A 87 -5.34 11.00 23.62
C VAL A 87 -5.36 9.59 24.21
N PHE A 88 -6.46 9.19 24.83
CA PHE A 88 -6.60 7.88 25.52
C PHE A 88 -5.48 7.58 26.54
N GLY A 89 -4.94 8.61 27.20
CA GLY A 89 -3.87 8.46 28.19
C GLY A 89 -2.46 8.27 27.60
N MET A 90 -2.30 8.37 26.27
CA MET A 90 -1.01 8.30 25.58
C MET A 90 -0.75 9.59 24.79
N ALA A 91 0.52 9.89 24.54
CA ALA A 91 0.87 11.02 23.68
C ALA A 91 0.31 10.80 22.27
N ALA A 92 -0.31 11.83 21.69
CA ALA A 92 -1.06 11.74 20.43
C ALA A 92 -0.19 11.25 19.26
N LEU A 93 1.03 11.76 19.10
CA LEU A 93 1.92 11.38 18.00
C LEU A 93 2.33 9.91 18.03
N PRO A 94 2.87 9.33 19.13
CA PRO A 94 3.15 7.89 19.20
C PRO A 94 1.92 7.02 19.00
N LEU A 95 0.76 7.45 19.49
CA LEU A 95 -0.51 6.74 19.31
C LEU A 95 -0.92 6.73 17.84
N ALA A 96 -0.89 7.89 17.15
CA ALA A 96 -1.16 7.98 15.73
C ALA A 96 -0.25 7.06 14.91
N LEU A 97 1.07 7.14 15.12
CA LEU A 97 2.04 6.27 14.43
C LEU A 97 1.81 4.77 14.69
N THR A 98 1.31 4.41 15.87
CA THR A 98 0.98 3.01 16.17
C THR A 98 -0.27 2.56 15.42
N ILE A 99 -1.32 3.38 15.44
CA ILE A 99 -2.56 3.11 14.69
C ILE A 99 -2.27 3.02 13.19
N ASP A 100 -1.49 3.93 12.65
CA ASP A 100 -1.10 3.96 11.24
C ASP A 100 -0.41 2.65 10.81
N ARG A 101 0.51 2.13 11.62
CA ARG A 101 1.17 0.84 11.33
C ARG A 101 0.21 -0.32 11.36
N PHE A 102 -0.70 -0.33 12.31
CA PHE A 102 -1.70 -1.37 12.45
C PHE A 102 -2.71 -1.34 11.29
N THR A 103 -3.28 -0.19 10.98
CA THR A 103 -4.23 -0.02 9.89
C THR A 103 -3.60 -0.33 8.54
N ASN A 104 -2.39 0.16 8.26
CA ASN A 104 -1.65 -0.14 7.04
C ASN A 104 -1.41 -1.65 6.86
N GLY A 105 -1.07 -2.37 7.95
CA GLY A 105 -0.89 -3.83 7.89
C GLY A 105 -2.19 -4.57 7.59
N LEU A 106 -3.31 -4.15 8.22
CA LEU A 106 -4.63 -4.78 8.07
C LEU A 106 -5.24 -4.54 6.68
N THR A 107 -4.92 -3.42 6.07
CA THR A 107 -5.47 -3.03 4.76
C THR A 107 -5.15 -4.04 3.66
N ARG A 108 -3.93 -4.57 3.65
CA ARG A 108 -3.47 -5.46 2.56
C ARG A 108 -4.32 -6.71 2.39
N PRO A 109 -4.55 -7.54 3.42
CA PRO A 109 -5.42 -8.70 3.28
C PRO A 109 -6.88 -8.31 3.02
N LEU A 110 -7.35 -7.22 3.62
CA LEU A 110 -8.72 -6.77 3.48
C LEU A 110 -9.04 -6.32 2.05
N PHE A 111 -8.26 -5.40 1.49
CA PHE A 111 -8.48 -4.92 0.13
C PHE A 111 -8.17 -5.99 -0.92
N GLY A 112 -7.21 -6.89 -0.67
CA GLY A 112 -7.01 -8.08 -1.48
C GLY A 112 -8.30 -8.90 -1.60
N PHE A 113 -8.90 -9.26 -0.45
CA PHE A 113 -10.15 -10.02 -0.40
C PHE A 113 -11.34 -9.29 -1.03
N ILE A 114 -11.48 -7.97 -0.79
CA ILE A 114 -12.54 -7.15 -1.38
C ILE A 114 -12.38 -7.11 -2.91
N SER A 115 -11.16 -6.89 -3.40
CA SER A 115 -10.89 -6.77 -4.83
C SER A 115 -11.10 -8.08 -5.60
N ASP A 116 -10.93 -9.23 -4.96
CA ASP A 116 -11.23 -10.53 -5.56
C ASP A 116 -12.73 -10.74 -5.77
N ARG A 117 -13.59 -10.03 -5.01
CA ARG A 117 -15.05 -10.13 -5.10
C ARG A 117 -15.69 -9.04 -5.95
N PHE A 118 -15.24 -7.81 -5.80
CA PHE A 118 -15.84 -6.63 -6.44
C PHE A 118 -15.10 -6.16 -7.70
N GLY A 119 -13.92 -6.74 -7.97
CA GLY A 119 -13.06 -6.35 -9.06
C GLY A 119 -11.99 -5.35 -8.64
N ARG A 120 -10.86 -5.36 -9.37
CA ARG A 120 -9.68 -4.54 -9.05
C ARG A 120 -9.95 -3.05 -9.18
N GLU A 121 -10.52 -2.65 -10.31
CA GLU A 121 -10.73 -1.24 -10.65
C GLU A 121 -11.66 -0.52 -9.68
N GLN A 122 -12.80 -1.14 -9.35
CA GLN A 122 -13.76 -0.56 -8.41
C GLN A 122 -13.17 -0.45 -7.01
N THR A 123 -12.43 -1.47 -6.58
CA THR A 123 -11.78 -1.46 -5.27
C THR A 123 -10.70 -0.38 -5.19
N MET A 124 -9.89 -0.21 -6.24
CA MET A 124 -8.89 0.87 -6.32
C MET A 124 -9.57 2.24 -6.28
N PHE A 125 -10.65 2.43 -7.02
CA PHE A 125 -11.40 3.69 -7.00
C PHE A 125 -11.92 4.03 -5.60
N ILE A 126 -12.52 3.06 -4.90
CA ILE A 126 -13.03 3.23 -3.54
C ILE A 126 -11.88 3.56 -2.57
N ALA A 127 -10.76 2.86 -2.67
CA ALA A 127 -9.61 3.08 -1.79
C ALA A 127 -9.00 4.48 -1.99
N PHE A 128 -8.81 4.90 -3.23
CA PHE A 128 -8.29 6.23 -3.56
C PHE A 128 -9.24 7.36 -3.14
N ALA A 129 -10.54 7.16 -3.36
CA ALA A 129 -11.55 8.11 -2.89
C ALA A 129 -11.56 8.21 -1.36
N LEU A 130 -11.47 7.07 -0.67
CA LEU A 130 -11.39 7.02 0.79
C LEU A 130 -10.16 7.76 1.31
N GLU A 131 -8.98 7.53 0.74
CA GLU A 131 -7.75 8.22 1.14
C GLU A 131 -7.86 9.72 0.89
N GLY A 132 -8.32 10.15 -0.27
CA GLY A 132 -8.48 11.56 -0.60
C GLY A 132 -9.45 12.29 0.33
N VAL A 133 -10.59 11.67 0.64
CA VAL A 133 -11.56 12.20 1.61
C VAL A 133 -10.97 12.22 3.02
N ALA A 134 -10.34 11.12 3.44
CA ALA A 134 -9.73 11.02 4.77
C ALA A 134 -8.63 12.07 4.97
N MET A 135 -7.78 12.29 3.98
CA MET A 135 -6.72 13.30 4.02
C MET A 135 -7.30 14.72 4.10
N THR A 136 -8.35 15.01 3.33
CA THR A 136 -9.04 16.31 3.38
C THR A 136 -9.66 16.56 4.75
N LEU A 137 -10.33 15.55 5.32
CA LEU A 137 -10.91 15.64 6.66
C LEU A 137 -9.84 15.76 7.74
N TRP A 138 -8.75 15.03 7.61
CA TRP A 138 -7.61 15.08 8.55
C TRP A 138 -7.01 16.48 8.61
N LEU A 139 -6.81 17.13 7.46
CA LEU A 139 -6.34 18.52 7.41
C LEU A 139 -7.38 19.52 7.91
N ALA A 140 -8.67 19.28 7.65
CA ALA A 140 -9.75 20.16 8.11
C ALA A 140 -9.96 20.10 9.65
N CYS A 141 -9.74 18.92 10.23
CA CYS A 141 -9.93 18.66 11.67
C CYS A 141 -8.60 18.64 12.44
N ARG A 142 -7.57 19.27 11.91
CA ARG A 142 -6.20 19.25 12.43
C ARG A 142 -6.04 19.76 13.85
N ASP A 143 -6.94 20.64 14.31
CA ASP A 143 -6.86 21.27 15.63
C ASP A 143 -7.35 20.36 16.78
N ASP A 144 -8.03 19.25 16.45
CA ASP A 144 -8.51 18.28 17.42
C ASP A 144 -7.57 17.08 17.50
N PRO A 145 -6.89 16.86 18.66
CA PRO A 145 -5.94 15.75 18.81
C PRO A 145 -6.55 14.36 18.62
N MET A 146 -7.81 14.18 19.00
CA MET A 146 -8.48 12.89 18.84
C MET A 146 -8.78 12.62 17.38
N LEU A 147 -9.31 13.62 16.66
CA LEU A 147 -9.58 13.49 15.22
C LEU A 147 -8.28 13.35 14.41
N PHE A 148 -7.22 14.06 14.81
CA PHE A 148 -5.89 13.88 14.22
C PHE A 148 -5.44 12.42 14.25
N VAL A 149 -5.52 11.79 15.43
CA VAL A 149 -5.11 10.38 15.63
C VAL A 149 -5.99 9.40 14.85
N LEU A 150 -7.30 9.57 14.90
CA LEU A 150 -8.22 8.63 14.25
C LEU A 150 -8.22 8.77 12.73
N LEU A 151 -8.19 9.99 12.21
CA LEU A 151 -8.22 10.24 10.78
C LEU A 151 -6.88 9.89 10.11
N SER A 152 -5.74 10.07 10.79
CA SER A 152 -4.47 9.57 10.28
C SER A 152 -4.53 8.06 10.05
N GLY A 153 -5.09 7.30 10.97
CA GLY A 153 -5.32 5.86 10.80
C GLY A 153 -6.18 5.51 9.59
N VAL A 154 -7.20 6.34 9.28
CA VAL A 154 -8.04 6.15 8.08
C VAL A 154 -7.26 6.46 6.79
N VAL A 155 -6.42 7.50 6.79
CA VAL A 155 -5.51 7.81 5.67
C VAL A 155 -4.61 6.63 5.37
N PHE A 156 -3.95 6.08 6.39
CA PHE A 156 -3.06 4.91 6.22
C PHE A 156 -3.80 3.63 5.89
N PHE A 157 -5.05 3.51 6.29
CA PHE A 157 -5.92 2.43 5.84
C PHE A 157 -6.21 2.53 4.34
N GLY A 158 -6.47 3.72 3.81
CA GLY A 158 -6.61 3.94 2.37
C GLY A 158 -5.32 3.70 1.59
N TRP A 159 -4.18 4.15 2.13
CA TRP A 159 -2.89 4.07 1.45
C TRP A 159 -2.28 2.66 1.39
N GLY A 160 -2.49 1.82 2.41
CA GLY A 160 -1.84 0.51 2.51
C GLY A 160 -2.20 -0.47 1.40
N GLU A 161 -3.32 -0.23 0.71
CA GLU A 161 -3.85 -1.08 -0.35
C GLU A 161 -2.97 -1.12 -1.62
N ILE A 162 -2.16 -0.08 -1.88
CA ILE A 162 -1.28 -0.03 -3.07
C ILE A 162 -0.36 -1.25 -3.17
N PHE A 163 0.04 -1.82 -2.05
CA PHE A 163 0.92 -2.99 -1.98
C PHE A 163 0.20 -4.32 -2.25
N SER A 164 -1.13 -4.33 -2.31
CA SER A 164 -1.92 -5.51 -2.68
C SER A 164 -2.60 -5.35 -4.03
N LEU A 165 -3.20 -4.20 -4.30
CA LEU A 165 -3.98 -3.99 -5.52
C LEU A 165 -3.10 -3.79 -6.76
N PHE A 166 -2.03 -3.00 -6.68
CA PHE A 166 -1.16 -2.78 -7.85
C PHE A 166 -0.47 -4.04 -8.36
N PRO A 167 0.16 -4.90 -7.51
CA PRO A 167 0.73 -6.16 -7.97
C PRO A 167 -0.32 -7.08 -8.60
N SER A 168 -1.51 -7.17 -7.98
CA SER A 168 -2.59 -8.02 -8.47
C SER A 168 -3.12 -7.50 -9.81
N THR A 169 -3.42 -6.22 -9.91
CA THR A 169 -3.91 -5.59 -11.15
C THR A 169 -2.88 -5.71 -12.28
N LEU A 170 -1.59 -5.50 -11.99
CA LEU A 170 -0.53 -5.66 -12.96
C LEU A 170 -0.47 -7.10 -13.48
N THR A 171 -0.55 -8.08 -12.59
CA THR A 171 -0.52 -9.49 -12.94
C THR A 171 -1.74 -9.90 -13.75
N ASP A 172 -2.93 -9.44 -13.35
CA ASP A 172 -4.18 -9.71 -14.08
C ASP A 172 -4.17 -9.07 -15.48
N THR A 173 -3.53 -7.90 -15.64
CA THR A 173 -3.48 -7.16 -16.90
C THR A 173 -2.38 -7.65 -17.84
N PHE A 174 -1.19 -7.91 -17.33
CA PHE A 174 0.01 -8.21 -18.16
C PHE A 174 0.48 -9.67 -18.07
N GLY A 175 -0.25 -10.50 -17.32
CA GLY A 175 0.04 -11.94 -17.18
C GLY A 175 1.03 -12.24 -16.05
N SER A 176 1.06 -13.52 -15.67
CA SER A 176 1.80 -13.99 -14.48
C SER A 176 3.24 -14.39 -14.74
N GLU A 177 3.62 -14.73 -15.99
CA GLU A 177 4.93 -15.28 -16.31
C GLU A 177 6.10 -14.34 -15.97
N TYR A 178 5.93 -13.04 -16.26
CA TYR A 178 6.92 -11.99 -16.00
C TYR A 178 6.51 -11.04 -14.86
N ALA A 179 5.54 -11.44 -14.04
CA ALA A 179 4.92 -10.57 -13.02
C ALA A 179 5.93 -9.91 -12.09
N SER A 180 6.92 -10.66 -11.58
CA SER A 180 7.93 -10.12 -10.67
C SER A 180 8.81 -9.04 -11.32
N SER A 181 9.24 -9.27 -12.57
CA SER A 181 10.03 -8.31 -13.33
C SER A 181 9.20 -7.06 -13.68
N ASN A 182 7.97 -7.26 -14.10
CA ASN A 182 7.03 -6.21 -14.46
C ASN A 182 6.68 -5.34 -13.24
N TYR A 183 6.45 -5.97 -12.09
CA TYR A 183 6.19 -5.24 -10.85
C TYR A 183 7.41 -4.45 -10.37
N GLY A 184 8.63 -4.97 -10.59
CA GLY A 184 9.85 -4.22 -10.31
C GLY A 184 9.90 -2.87 -11.05
N TRP A 185 9.49 -2.84 -12.31
CA TRP A 185 9.37 -1.60 -13.07
C TRP A 185 8.28 -0.66 -12.53
N LEU A 186 7.13 -1.20 -12.16
CA LEU A 186 6.07 -0.41 -11.56
C LEU A 186 6.50 0.17 -10.20
N TYR A 187 7.23 -0.62 -9.40
CA TYR A 187 7.67 -0.22 -8.06
C TYR A 187 8.66 0.97 -8.07
N ILE A 188 9.31 1.25 -9.19
CA ILE A 188 10.14 2.46 -9.36
C ILE A 188 9.32 3.74 -9.14
N SER A 189 8.02 3.71 -9.45
CA SER A 189 7.12 4.83 -9.22
C SER A 189 7.05 5.26 -7.74
N GLN A 190 7.15 4.30 -6.82
CA GLN A 190 7.23 4.60 -5.39
C GLN A 190 8.55 5.29 -5.02
N GLY A 191 9.66 4.87 -5.65
CA GLY A 191 10.95 5.55 -5.47
C GLY A 191 10.90 7.01 -5.93
N ILE A 192 10.22 7.28 -7.05
CA ILE A 192 10.01 8.65 -7.52
C ILE A 192 9.15 9.43 -6.52
N GLY A 193 8.05 8.84 -6.03
CA GLY A 193 7.19 9.46 -5.02
C GLY A 193 7.89 9.76 -3.69
N SER A 194 9.01 9.09 -3.38
CA SER A 194 9.77 9.33 -2.15
C SER A 194 10.73 10.52 -2.23
N ILE A 195 10.91 11.12 -3.42
CA ILE A 195 11.82 12.27 -3.62
C ILE A 195 11.12 13.58 -3.24
N PHE A 196 9.81 13.62 -3.28
CA PHE A 196 8.98 14.78 -2.96
C PHE A 196 8.44 14.72 -1.53
#